data_561685e108ded78f9f04a718181c3637
#
_entry.id   561685e108ded78f9f04a718181c3637
#
_cell.length_a   1.000
_cell.length_b   1.000
_cell.length_c   1.000
_cell.angle_alpha   90.00
_cell.angle_beta   90.00
_cell.angle_gamma   90.00
#
_symmetry.space_group_name_H-M   'P 1'
#
loop_
_entity.id
_entity.type
_entity.pdbx_description
1 polymer ?
#
loop_
_entity_poly.entity_id
_entity_poly.type
_entity_poly.pdbx_seq_one_letter_code
_entity_poly.pdbx_strand_id
1 'polypeptide(L)'
;MNYKKLNNITGWVVFAIATFVYLSTMEQTTSLWDCGEYITTANKLEVGHPPGAPFFMMLGRLFSAFASPENAAMMVNSMSALSSSFSILFLFWSITMLGRKMARKNGEIDKNASIAILGSGVVGA
;
A
#
# COMPACT_ATOMS: atom_id res chain seq x y z
N MET A 1 -27.33 1.68 10.33
CA MET A 1 -25.94 2.10 10.05
C MET A 1 -25.61 1.67 8.61
N ASN A 2 -25.14 2.59 7.76
CA ASN A 2 -24.81 2.24 6.37
C ASN A 2 -23.45 1.52 6.35
N TYR A 3 -23.47 0.19 6.28
CA TYR A 3 -22.27 -0.66 6.25
C TYR A 3 -21.27 -0.21 5.16
N LYS A 4 -21.75 0.08 3.96
CA LYS A 4 -20.88 0.48 2.84
C LYS A 4 -20.09 1.76 3.16
N LYS A 5 -20.75 2.75 3.73
CA LYS A 5 -20.10 4.01 4.14
C LYS A 5 -19.08 3.76 5.24
N LEU A 6 -19.44 2.97 6.26
CA LEU A 6 -18.54 2.65 7.36
C LEU A 6 -17.32 1.85 6.89
N ASN A 7 -17.52 0.84 6.05
CA ASN A 7 -16.43 0.03 5.47
C ASN A 7 -15.43 0.89 4.67
N ASN A 8 -15.93 1.82 3.86
CA ASN A 8 -15.06 2.71 3.10
C ASN A 8 -14.27 3.65 4.03
N ILE A 9 -14.92 4.26 5.01
CA ILE A 9 -14.24 5.15 5.97
C ILE A 9 -13.17 4.37 6.74
N THR A 10 -13.49 3.19 7.26
CA THR A 10 -12.53 2.35 7.99
C THR A 10 -11.35 1.97 7.11
N GLY A 11 -11.57 1.57 5.86
CA GLY A 11 -10.50 1.25 4.91
C GLY A 11 -9.55 2.42 4.69
N TRP A 12 -10.08 3.62 4.46
CA TRP A 12 -9.26 4.82 4.30
C TRP A 12 -8.52 5.22 5.58
N VAL A 13 -9.10 5.00 6.76
CA VAL A 13 -8.42 5.21 8.05
C VAL A 13 -7.25 4.24 8.20
N VAL A 14 -7.45 2.96 7.91
CA VAL A 14 -6.38 1.94 7.93
C VAL A 14 -5.26 2.32 6.95
N PHE A 15 -5.61 2.73 5.72
CA PHE A 15 -4.65 3.23 4.73
C PHE A 15 -3.85 4.44 5.26
N ALA A 16 -4.53 5.43 5.85
CA ALA A 16 -3.88 6.63 6.36
C ALA A 16 -2.89 6.30 7.50
N ILE A 17 -3.27 5.40 8.40
CA ILE A 17 -2.38 4.93 9.48
C ILE A 17 -1.17 4.21 8.89
N ALA A 18 -1.38 3.26 7.98
CA ALA A 18 -0.30 2.53 7.33
C ALA A 18 0.64 3.46 6.56
N THR A 19 0.10 4.42 5.81
CA THR A 19 0.87 5.43 5.07
C THR A 19 1.71 6.27 6.03
N PHE A 20 1.12 6.75 7.12
CA PHE A 20 1.84 7.53 8.12
C PHE A 20 3.00 6.73 8.74
N VAL A 21 2.75 5.49 9.13
CA VAL A 21 3.78 4.61 9.71
C VAL A 21 4.90 4.37 8.69
N TYR A 22 4.58 3.95 7.48
CA TYR A 22 5.59 3.62 6.47
C TYR A 22 6.40 4.83 6.04
N LEU A 23 5.77 5.99 5.81
CA LEU A 23 6.51 7.21 5.45
C LEU A 23 7.36 7.75 6.60
N SER A 24 6.95 7.56 7.86
CA SER A 24 7.73 8.02 9.01
C SER A 24 8.88 7.09 9.39
N THR A 25 8.84 5.83 8.96
CA THR A 25 9.85 4.80 9.28
C THR A 25 10.68 4.35 8.09
N MET A 26 10.35 4.79 6.87
CA MET A 26 11.10 4.42 5.68
C MET A 26 12.53 4.96 5.73
N GLU A 27 13.45 4.23 5.12
CA GLU A 27 14.82 4.71 4.88
C GLU A 27 14.78 5.88 3.88
N GLN A 28 15.48 6.97 4.21
CA GLN A 28 15.54 8.17 3.36
C GLN A 28 16.66 8.11 2.33
N THR A 29 17.60 7.19 2.54
CA THR A 29 18.76 6.98 1.69
C THR A 29 18.73 5.59 1.06
N THR A 30 19.86 5.06 0.67
CA THR A 30 20.03 3.68 0.22
C THR A 30 20.23 2.77 1.41
N SER A 31 19.39 1.76 1.57
CA SER A 31 19.62 0.68 2.51
C SER A 31 20.63 -0.35 1.93
N LEU A 32 20.84 -1.43 2.68
CA LEU A 32 21.73 -2.50 2.28
C LEU A 32 21.24 -3.25 1.04
N TRP A 33 22.15 -4.06 0.45
CA TRP A 33 21.90 -4.95 -0.68
C TRP A 33 21.63 -4.18 -1.98
N ASP A 34 20.70 -4.66 -2.79
CA ASP A 34 20.43 -4.15 -4.13
C ASP A 34 19.64 -2.82 -4.18
N CYS A 35 19.27 -2.27 -3.03
CA CYS A 35 18.50 -1.02 -2.95
C CYS A 35 19.14 0.13 -3.73
N GLY A 36 20.46 0.29 -3.61
CA GLY A 36 21.19 1.34 -4.31
C GLY A 36 21.13 1.18 -5.82
N GLU A 37 21.23 -0.05 -6.31
CA GLU A 37 21.09 -0.35 -7.74
C GLU A 37 19.68 -0.03 -8.23
N TYR A 38 18.64 -0.53 -7.55
CA TYR A 38 17.24 -0.28 -7.91
C TYR A 38 16.89 1.21 -7.93
N ILE A 39 17.36 1.97 -6.95
CA ILE A 39 17.14 3.43 -6.89
C ILE A 39 17.86 4.13 -8.05
N THR A 40 19.12 3.77 -8.31
CA THR A 40 19.94 4.40 -9.35
C THR A 40 19.40 4.10 -10.74
N THR A 41 19.12 2.83 -11.01
CA THR A 41 18.59 2.39 -12.32
C THR A 41 17.17 2.93 -12.56
N ALA A 42 16.34 3.02 -11.54
CA ALA A 42 15.03 3.67 -11.64
C ALA A 42 15.18 5.17 -11.96
N ASN A 43 16.03 5.89 -11.23
CA ASN A 43 16.23 7.32 -11.45
C ASN A 43 16.78 7.64 -12.84
N LYS A 44 17.63 6.78 -13.41
CA LYS A 44 18.23 6.98 -14.74
C LYS A 44 17.52 6.26 -15.88
N LEU A 45 16.48 5.45 -15.57
CA LEU A 45 15.84 4.52 -16.53
C LEU A 45 16.84 3.55 -17.17
N GLU A 46 17.73 3.00 -16.38
CA GLU A 46 18.69 2.00 -16.79
C GLU A 46 18.15 0.58 -16.51
N VAL A 47 18.81 -0.42 -17.09
CA VAL A 47 18.48 -1.83 -16.85
C VAL A 47 19.39 -2.34 -15.73
N GLY A 48 18.77 -2.80 -14.64
CA GLY A 48 19.48 -3.48 -13.56
C GLY A 48 19.87 -4.92 -13.91
N HIS A 49 20.52 -5.62 -12.99
CA HIS A 49 20.89 -7.02 -13.19
C HIS A 49 19.66 -7.93 -13.41
N PRO A 50 19.80 -9.06 -14.13
CA PRO A 50 18.68 -9.98 -14.37
C PRO A 50 18.07 -10.52 -13.07
N PRO A 51 16.71 -10.70 -13.03
CA PRO A 51 15.77 -10.61 -14.17
C PRO A 51 15.29 -9.20 -14.50
N GLY A 52 15.73 -8.17 -13.79
CA GLY A 52 15.26 -6.79 -13.95
C GLY A 52 13.84 -6.56 -13.38
N ALA A 53 13.44 -5.30 -13.28
CA ALA A 53 12.13 -4.90 -12.77
C ALA A 53 11.58 -3.69 -13.55
N PRO A 54 11.23 -3.85 -14.84
CA PRO A 54 10.91 -2.71 -15.71
C PRO A 54 9.75 -1.87 -15.21
N PHE A 55 8.72 -2.48 -14.64
CA PHE A 55 7.59 -1.76 -14.07
C PHE A 55 8.01 -0.91 -12.87
N PHE A 56 8.82 -1.46 -11.97
CA PHE A 56 9.38 -0.73 -10.85
C PHE A 56 10.24 0.44 -11.31
N MET A 57 11.09 0.23 -12.32
CA MET A 57 11.97 1.28 -12.86
C MET A 57 11.17 2.45 -13.44
N MET A 58 10.11 2.18 -14.19
CA MET A 58 9.22 3.24 -14.73
C MET A 58 8.52 4.02 -13.63
N LEU A 59 7.96 3.35 -12.64
CA LEU A 59 7.30 4.02 -11.51
C LEU A 59 8.30 4.79 -10.65
N GLY A 60 9.45 4.20 -10.33
CA GLY A 60 10.52 4.86 -9.58
C GLY A 60 11.03 6.11 -10.31
N ARG A 61 11.17 6.04 -11.65
CA ARG A 61 11.50 7.22 -12.46
C ARG A 61 10.42 8.29 -12.38
N LEU A 62 9.16 7.91 -12.44
CA LEU A 62 8.05 8.87 -12.33
C LEU A 62 8.12 9.63 -11.01
N PHE A 63 8.36 8.94 -9.90
CA PHE A 63 8.47 9.56 -8.58
C PHE A 63 9.74 10.40 -8.45
N SER A 64 10.89 9.90 -8.87
CA SER A 64 12.16 10.61 -8.78
C SER A 64 12.26 11.82 -9.74
N ALA A 65 11.46 11.86 -10.80
CA ALA A 65 11.44 12.99 -11.74
C ALA A 65 11.00 14.32 -11.11
N PHE A 66 10.27 14.27 -10.01
CA PHE A 66 9.79 15.47 -9.29
C PHE A 66 10.72 15.89 -8.15
N ALA A 67 11.90 15.28 -8.02
CA ALA A 67 12.85 15.56 -6.95
C ALA A 67 14.23 15.94 -7.50
N SER A 68 15.02 16.62 -6.67
CA SER A 68 16.46 16.77 -6.95
C SER A 68 17.17 15.41 -6.88
N PRO A 69 18.32 15.24 -7.55
CA PRO A 69 19.07 13.98 -7.52
C PRO A 69 19.39 13.48 -6.11
N GLU A 70 19.61 14.39 -5.16
CA GLU A 70 19.90 14.07 -3.75
C GLU A 70 18.70 13.41 -3.05
N ASN A 71 17.47 13.71 -3.48
CA ASN A 71 16.23 13.18 -2.92
C ASN A 71 15.65 12.00 -3.72
N ALA A 72 16.35 11.53 -4.76
CA ALA A 72 15.86 10.45 -5.60
C ALA A 72 15.60 9.17 -4.79
N ALA A 73 16.47 8.83 -3.85
CA ALA A 73 16.31 7.66 -2.97
C ALA A 73 15.02 7.76 -2.14
N MET A 74 14.82 8.90 -1.48
CA MET A 74 13.63 9.17 -0.66
C MET A 74 12.35 9.06 -1.50
N MET A 75 12.34 9.55 -2.74
CA MET A 75 11.15 9.48 -3.60
C MET A 75 10.83 8.06 -4.06
N VAL A 76 11.84 7.27 -4.43
CA VAL A 76 11.65 5.86 -4.80
C VAL A 76 11.19 5.03 -3.59
N ASN A 77 11.75 5.29 -2.41
CA ASN A 77 11.31 4.62 -1.18
C ASN A 77 9.88 5.04 -0.77
N SER A 78 9.53 6.32 -0.97
CA SER A 78 8.15 6.80 -0.77
C SER A 78 7.15 6.10 -1.69
N MET A 79 7.51 5.86 -2.95
CA MET A 79 6.70 5.06 -3.88
C MET A 79 6.44 3.66 -3.31
N SER A 80 7.48 3.00 -2.78
CA SER A 80 7.36 1.66 -2.19
C SER A 80 6.48 1.69 -0.93
N ALA A 81 6.64 2.69 -0.07
CA ALA A 81 5.82 2.90 1.12
C ALA A 81 4.33 3.09 0.76
N LEU A 82 4.04 3.93 -0.23
CA LEU A 82 2.67 4.14 -0.73
C LEU A 82 2.08 2.87 -1.34
N SER A 83 2.85 2.13 -2.14
CA SER A 83 2.40 0.87 -2.73
C SER A 83 2.06 -0.16 -1.66
N SER A 84 2.85 -0.25 -0.59
CA SER A 84 2.58 -1.10 0.56
C SER A 84 1.30 -0.68 1.29
N SER A 85 1.08 0.61 1.48
CA SER A 85 -0.15 1.14 2.09
C SER A 85 -1.39 0.83 1.27
N PHE A 86 -1.33 0.95 -0.06
CA PHE A 86 -2.42 0.53 -0.95
C PHE A 86 -2.67 -0.97 -0.89
N SER A 87 -1.64 -1.79 -0.75
CA SER A 87 -1.78 -3.24 -0.57
C SER A 87 -2.58 -3.56 0.69
N ILE A 88 -2.32 -2.87 1.80
CA ILE A 88 -3.09 -2.97 3.05
C ILE A 88 -4.56 -2.56 2.82
N LEU A 89 -4.80 -1.45 2.14
CA LEU A 89 -6.16 -1.00 1.83
C LEU A 89 -6.95 -2.05 1.03
N PHE A 90 -6.33 -2.59 -0.03
CA PHE A 90 -6.98 -3.61 -0.85
C PHE A 90 -7.17 -4.93 -0.10
N LEU A 91 -6.23 -5.30 0.77
CA LEU A 91 -6.38 -6.46 1.64
C LEU A 91 -7.55 -6.28 2.60
N PHE A 92 -7.65 -5.13 3.27
CA PHE A 92 -8.80 -4.79 4.10
C PHE A 92 -10.13 -4.95 3.35
N TRP A 93 -10.24 -4.35 2.16
CA TRP A 93 -11.47 -4.45 1.37
C TRP A 93 -11.75 -5.88 0.89
N SER A 94 -10.73 -6.64 0.57
CA SER A 94 -10.87 -8.05 0.17
C SER A 94 -11.42 -8.90 1.34
N ILE A 95 -10.86 -8.74 2.53
CA ILE A 95 -11.33 -9.45 3.74
C ILE A 95 -12.78 -9.07 4.04
N THR A 96 -13.09 -7.78 4.07
CA THR A 96 -14.43 -7.31 4.40
C THR A 96 -15.47 -7.66 3.33
N MET A 97 -15.08 -7.67 2.05
CA MET A 97 -15.94 -8.12 0.95
C MET A 97 -16.25 -9.61 1.06
N LEU A 98 -15.24 -10.44 1.28
CA LEU A 98 -15.42 -11.89 1.43
C LEU A 98 -16.24 -12.22 2.69
N GLY A 99 -15.89 -11.61 3.84
CA GLY A 99 -16.62 -11.78 5.08
C GLY A 99 -18.09 -11.39 4.95
N ARG A 100 -18.36 -10.28 4.26
CA ARG A 100 -19.73 -9.85 3.95
C ARG A 100 -20.48 -10.85 3.08
N LYS A 101 -19.83 -11.41 2.06
CA LYS A 101 -20.42 -12.41 1.18
C LYS A 101 -20.79 -13.68 1.93
N MET A 102 -19.94 -14.11 2.87
CA MET A 102 -20.16 -15.29 3.71
C MET A 102 -21.24 -15.08 4.77
N ALA A 103 -21.27 -13.92 5.41
CA ALA A 103 -22.21 -13.60 6.49
C ALA A 103 -23.62 -13.21 6.02
N ARG A 104 -23.81 -12.97 4.72
CA ARG A 104 -25.08 -12.53 4.16
C ARG A 104 -26.07 -13.67 4.14
N LYS A 105 -27.12 -13.54 4.96
CA LYS A 105 -28.25 -14.48 5.02
C LYS A 105 -29.53 -13.77 4.60
N ASN A 106 -30.27 -14.35 3.65
CA ASN A 106 -31.53 -13.78 3.10
C ASN A 106 -31.41 -12.32 2.60
N GLY A 107 -30.22 -11.90 2.14
CA GLY A 107 -30.03 -10.54 1.60
C GLY A 107 -29.53 -9.53 2.63
N GLU A 108 -29.65 -9.79 3.91
CA GLU A 108 -29.28 -8.86 4.99
C GLU A 108 -28.05 -9.36 5.78
N ILE A 109 -27.42 -8.43 6.49
CA ILE A 109 -26.30 -8.72 7.39
C ILE A 109 -26.66 -8.13 8.75
N ASP A 110 -26.57 -8.95 9.78
CA ASP A 110 -26.75 -8.52 11.16
C ASP A 110 -25.70 -7.48 11.56
N LYS A 111 -26.07 -6.60 12.51
CA LYS A 111 -25.19 -5.55 13.02
C LYS A 111 -23.92 -6.13 13.67
N ASN A 112 -24.06 -7.21 14.43
CA ASN A 112 -22.92 -7.86 15.09
C ASN A 112 -21.98 -8.50 14.06
N ALA A 113 -22.51 -9.14 13.03
CA ALA A 113 -21.74 -9.66 11.91
C ALA A 113 -21.00 -8.52 11.16
N SER A 114 -21.65 -7.38 10.98
CA SER A 114 -21.00 -6.20 10.36
C SER A 114 -19.80 -5.69 11.16
N ILE A 115 -19.91 -5.63 12.49
CA ILE A 115 -18.82 -5.21 13.38
C ILE A 115 -17.68 -6.23 13.34
N ALA A 116 -18.01 -7.54 13.41
CA ALA A 116 -17.02 -8.61 13.35
C ALA A 116 -16.24 -8.60 12.02
N ILE A 117 -16.93 -8.39 10.89
CA ILE A 117 -16.30 -8.30 9.56
C ILE A 117 -15.33 -7.10 9.49
N LEU A 118 -15.75 -5.93 9.97
CA LEU A 118 -14.87 -4.74 9.97
C LEU A 118 -13.66 -4.95 10.89
N GLY A 119 -13.87 -5.52 12.07
CA GLY A 119 -12.79 -5.88 12.99
C GLY A 119 -11.80 -6.87 12.39
N SER A 120 -12.30 -7.92 11.73
CA SER A 120 -11.45 -8.88 11.02
C SER A 120 -10.65 -8.23 9.89
N GLY A 121 -11.25 -7.26 9.18
CA GLY A 121 -10.55 -6.49 8.16
C GLY A 121 -9.41 -5.66 8.73
N VAL A 122 -9.61 -5.00 9.87
CA VAL A 122 -8.58 -4.18 10.54
C VAL A 122 -7.44 -5.03 11.10
N VAL A 123 -7.77 -6.20 11.68
CA VAL A 123 -6.75 -7.09 12.28
C VAL A 123 -5.97 -7.88 11.22
N GLY A 124 -6.63 -8.19 10.10
CA GLY A 124 -6.04 -9.01 9.04
C GLY A 124 -5.30 -8.22 7.96
N ALA A 125 -5.44 -6.89 7.95
CA ALA A 125 -4.75 -6.01 7.03
C ALA A 125 -3.51 -5.38 7.69
#